data_bf4ea90f5000ea9d6be7c3bbbd7e1afb
#
_entry.id   bf4ea90f5000ea9d6be7c3bbbd7e1afb
#
_cell.length_a   1.000
_cell.length_b   1.000
_cell.length_c   1.000
_cell.angle_alpha   90.00
_cell.angle_beta   90.00
_cell.angle_gamma   90.00
#
_symmetry.space_group_name_H-M   'P 1'
#
loop_
_entity.id
_entity.type
_entity.pdbx_description
1 polymer ?
#
loop_
_entity_poly.entity_id
_entity_poly.type
_entity_poly.pdbx_seq_one_letter_code
_entity_poly.pdbx_strand_id
1 'polypeptide(L)'
;MLLIDELLFEVTKDDDVYTEIIKNNLNDRRIVINQEITDDLLENVCLMILKWNTEDKNLPVDKRKKIFIYVNSDGGDCVMGTQVLSCITYSKTPIVTVGFAKCASMASYILAAGHERYCFPNTIVLYHDGQTGYVSSGNKGKDIQKFYDKLDERMTKFMIEHSDMTPEFIEEIKDREYYMFSGEAKERHIVDKIIGVDCELDEIL
;
A
#
# COMPACT_ATOMS: atom_id res chain seq x y z
N MET A 1 3.47 -26.42 -20.57
CA MET A 1 3.11 -25.27 -19.73
C MET A 1 2.93 -25.82 -18.32
N LEU A 2 4.06 -26.05 -17.68
CA LEU A 2 4.15 -26.70 -16.36
C LEU A 2 4.04 -25.58 -15.32
N LEU A 3 2.97 -25.65 -14.53
CA LEU A 3 2.95 -25.67 -13.05
C LEU A 3 4.06 -24.83 -12.37
N ILE A 4 4.19 -23.55 -12.78
CA ILE A 4 4.96 -22.56 -12.03
C ILE A 4 4.27 -22.34 -10.67
N ASP A 5 2.98 -22.63 -10.57
CA ASP A 5 2.16 -22.34 -9.38
C ASP A 5 2.44 -23.22 -8.16
N GLU A 6 2.90 -24.46 -8.34
CA GLU A 6 3.22 -25.33 -7.20
C GLU A 6 4.69 -25.22 -6.72
N LEU A 7 5.59 -24.78 -7.60
CA LEU A 7 7.02 -24.74 -7.28
C LEU A 7 7.49 -23.46 -6.55
N LEU A 8 6.75 -22.35 -6.67
CA LEU A 8 7.18 -21.05 -6.12
C LEU A 8 7.06 -20.94 -4.59
N PHE A 9 6.16 -21.71 -3.98
CA PHE A 9 5.88 -21.58 -2.55
C PHE A 9 5.99 -22.90 -1.77
N GLU A 10 6.55 -23.94 -2.38
CA GLU A 10 6.80 -25.19 -1.66
C GLU A 10 7.97 -25.02 -0.69
N VAL A 11 7.70 -25.20 0.60
CA VAL A 11 8.72 -25.21 1.65
C VAL A 11 9.48 -26.51 1.57
N THR A 12 10.78 -26.47 1.35
CA THR A 12 11.66 -27.63 1.29
C THR A 12 12.48 -27.77 2.57
N LYS A 13 13.08 -28.94 2.80
CA LYS A 13 13.94 -29.17 3.97
C LYS A 13 15.25 -28.39 3.93
N ASP A 14 15.60 -27.85 2.77
CA ASP A 14 16.81 -27.07 2.56
C ASP A 14 16.57 -25.56 2.66
N ASP A 15 15.31 -25.12 2.83
CA ASP A 15 14.99 -23.70 3.04
C ASP A 15 15.49 -23.25 4.41
N ASP A 16 16.11 -22.06 4.45
CA ASP A 16 16.33 -21.40 5.72
C ASP A 16 15.00 -20.88 6.31
N VAL A 17 15.00 -20.59 7.61
CA VAL A 17 13.79 -20.16 8.33
C VAL A 17 13.17 -18.89 7.71
N TYR A 18 13.98 -18.00 7.16
CA TYR A 18 13.48 -16.77 6.54
C TYR A 18 12.74 -17.08 5.23
N THR A 19 13.32 -17.91 4.39
CA THR A 19 12.68 -18.37 3.14
C THR A 19 11.37 -19.11 3.42
N GLU A 20 11.35 -19.95 4.46
CA GLU A 20 10.13 -20.64 4.91
C GLU A 20 9.03 -19.66 5.31
N ILE A 21 9.37 -18.63 6.11
CA ILE A 21 8.42 -17.59 6.53
C ILE A 21 7.85 -16.86 5.31
N ILE A 22 8.69 -16.47 4.35
CA ILE A 22 8.23 -15.77 3.13
C ILE A 22 7.28 -16.66 2.32
N LYS A 23 7.64 -17.91 2.07
CA LYS A 23 6.77 -18.85 1.33
C LYS A 23 5.44 -19.07 2.02
N ASN A 24 5.44 -19.26 3.34
CA ASN A 24 4.21 -19.41 4.12
C ASN A 24 3.33 -18.15 4.06
N ASN A 25 3.92 -16.96 4.17
CA ASN A 25 3.18 -15.72 4.01
C ASN A 25 2.51 -15.62 2.64
N LEU A 26 3.23 -15.91 1.55
CA LEU A 26 2.67 -15.86 0.21
C LEU A 26 1.56 -16.91 0.00
N ASN A 27 1.70 -18.12 0.55
CA ASN A 27 0.64 -19.15 0.53
C ASN A 27 -0.62 -18.69 1.29
N ASP A 28 -0.42 -17.88 2.33
CA ASP A 28 -1.52 -17.28 3.10
C ASP A 28 -2.03 -15.96 2.52
N ARG A 29 -1.55 -15.57 1.34
CA ARG A 29 -1.88 -14.31 0.66
C ARG A 29 -1.47 -13.08 1.47
N ARG A 30 -0.29 -13.16 2.09
CA ARG A 30 0.31 -12.07 2.85
C ARG A 30 1.53 -11.52 2.11
N ILE A 31 1.51 -10.24 1.80
CA ILE A 31 2.61 -9.49 1.17
C ILE A 31 3.22 -8.57 2.22
N VAL A 32 4.53 -8.44 2.22
CA VAL A 32 5.24 -7.50 3.09
C VAL A 32 5.95 -6.45 2.24
N ILE A 33 5.57 -5.20 2.39
CA ILE A 33 6.27 -4.04 1.84
C ILE A 33 7.13 -3.48 2.97
N ASN A 34 8.41 -3.86 3.02
CA ASN A 34 9.40 -3.42 4.01
C ASN A 34 10.61 -2.80 3.31
N GLN A 35 10.35 -1.90 2.39
CA GLN A 35 11.35 -1.26 1.53
C GLN A 35 10.82 0.04 0.96
N GLU A 36 11.67 0.78 0.26
CA GLU A 36 11.28 1.92 -0.56
C GLU A 36 10.31 1.49 -1.67
N ILE A 37 9.40 2.38 -2.04
CA ILE A 37 8.46 2.17 -3.15
C ILE A 37 9.20 2.36 -4.47
N THR A 38 9.51 1.25 -5.14
CA THR A 38 10.25 1.19 -6.40
C THR A 38 9.53 0.30 -7.41
N ASP A 39 10.12 0.13 -8.60
CA ASP A 39 9.59 -0.73 -9.67
C ASP A 39 9.52 -2.22 -9.27
N ASP A 40 10.29 -2.67 -8.31
CA ASP A 40 10.21 -4.04 -7.77
C ASP A 40 8.80 -4.39 -7.25
N LEU A 41 8.02 -3.40 -6.81
CA LEU A 41 6.66 -3.64 -6.33
C LEU A 41 5.70 -4.08 -7.44
N LEU A 42 6.06 -3.88 -8.71
CA LEU A 42 5.27 -4.42 -9.81
C LEU A 42 5.22 -5.96 -9.72
N GLU A 43 6.36 -6.59 -9.52
CA GLU A 43 6.47 -8.05 -9.45
C GLU A 43 6.03 -8.58 -8.08
N ASN A 44 6.52 -7.97 -7.01
CA ASN A 44 6.34 -8.47 -5.65
C ASN A 44 4.94 -8.20 -5.07
N VAL A 45 4.22 -7.21 -5.58
CA VAL A 45 2.89 -6.82 -5.09
C VAL A 45 1.84 -6.93 -6.19
N CYS A 46 1.99 -6.19 -7.29
CA CYS A 46 0.94 -6.07 -8.29
C CYS A 46 0.65 -7.42 -8.98
N LEU A 47 1.68 -8.15 -9.41
CA LEU A 47 1.48 -9.46 -10.04
C LEU A 47 0.87 -10.48 -9.06
N MET A 48 1.19 -10.41 -7.78
CA MET A 48 0.59 -11.28 -6.77
C MET A 48 -0.91 -10.97 -6.59
N ILE A 49 -1.29 -9.70 -6.52
CA ILE A 49 -2.70 -9.29 -6.46
C ILE A 49 -3.45 -9.81 -7.70
N LEU A 50 -2.87 -9.62 -8.90
CA LEU A 50 -3.47 -10.08 -10.16
C LEU A 50 -3.60 -11.61 -10.21
N LYS A 51 -2.58 -12.34 -9.73
CA LYS A 51 -2.61 -13.80 -9.62
C LYS A 51 -3.79 -14.25 -8.77
N TRP A 52 -3.92 -13.76 -7.55
CA TRP A 52 -5.01 -14.16 -6.65
C TRP A 52 -6.40 -13.73 -7.14
N ASN A 53 -6.52 -12.57 -7.78
CA ASN A 53 -7.77 -12.18 -8.45
C ASN A 53 -8.13 -13.13 -9.59
N THR A 54 -7.13 -13.66 -10.31
CA THR A 54 -7.32 -14.64 -11.38
C THR A 54 -7.78 -16.00 -10.83
N GLU A 55 -7.19 -16.45 -9.74
CA GLU A 55 -7.60 -17.69 -9.02
C GLU A 55 -9.05 -17.58 -8.56
N ASP A 56 -9.40 -16.43 -8.00
CA ASP A 56 -10.72 -16.20 -7.39
C ASP A 56 -11.81 -15.78 -8.39
N LYS A 57 -11.50 -15.56 -9.68
CA LYS A 57 -12.40 -14.92 -10.65
C LYS A 57 -13.81 -15.53 -10.72
N ASN A 58 -13.94 -16.81 -10.43
CA ASN A 58 -15.20 -17.54 -10.46
C ASN A 58 -15.88 -17.64 -9.08
N LEU A 59 -15.27 -17.11 -8.03
CA LEU A 59 -15.82 -17.10 -6.69
C LEU A 59 -16.60 -15.79 -6.44
N PRO A 60 -17.75 -15.84 -5.77
CA PRO A 60 -18.38 -14.64 -5.25
C PRO A 60 -17.45 -13.95 -4.23
N VAL A 61 -17.55 -12.61 -4.12
CA VAL A 61 -16.61 -11.80 -3.34
C VAL A 61 -16.52 -12.23 -1.87
N ASP A 62 -17.66 -12.57 -1.27
CA ASP A 62 -17.78 -13.02 0.11
C ASP A 62 -17.14 -14.41 0.39
N LYS A 63 -16.73 -15.13 -0.65
CA LYS A 63 -16.04 -16.44 -0.59
C LYS A 63 -14.56 -16.37 -0.93
N ARG A 64 -14.06 -15.18 -1.30
CA ARG A 64 -12.66 -15.00 -1.63
C ARG A 64 -11.81 -14.87 -0.38
N LYS A 65 -10.66 -15.57 -0.33
CA LYS A 65 -9.68 -15.40 0.75
C LYS A 65 -9.06 -14.01 0.64
N LYS A 66 -9.11 -13.22 1.71
CA LYS A 66 -8.53 -11.88 1.77
C LYS A 66 -7.03 -11.91 1.45
N ILE A 67 -6.55 -10.82 0.86
CA ILE A 67 -5.14 -10.54 0.69
C ILE A 67 -4.73 -9.56 1.78
N PHE A 68 -3.61 -9.81 2.47
CA PHE A 68 -3.06 -8.89 3.46
C PHE A 68 -1.79 -8.24 2.93
N ILE A 69 -1.67 -6.93 3.07
CA ILE A 69 -0.49 -6.17 2.72
C ILE A 69 0.02 -5.45 3.96
N TYR A 70 1.12 -5.94 4.50
CA TYR A 70 1.81 -5.33 5.64
C TYR A 70 2.75 -4.24 5.15
N VAL A 71 2.59 -3.01 5.64
CA VAL A 71 3.29 -1.83 5.13
C VAL A 71 4.21 -1.24 6.20
N ASN A 72 5.50 -1.21 5.91
CA ASN A 72 6.53 -0.47 6.65
C ASN A 72 7.49 0.15 5.63
N SER A 73 7.31 1.43 5.31
CA SER A 73 8.09 2.09 4.27
C SER A 73 8.15 3.60 4.48
N ASP A 74 9.27 4.19 4.11
CA ASP A 74 9.43 5.65 4.05
C ASP A 74 8.74 6.29 2.83
N GLY A 75 8.17 5.49 1.94
CA GLY A 75 7.60 5.94 0.67
C GLY A 75 8.55 5.69 -0.50
N GLY A 76 8.49 6.52 -1.52
CA GLY A 76 9.33 6.42 -2.70
C GLY A 76 8.62 6.89 -3.97
N ASP A 77 8.85 6.23 -5.10
CA ASP A 77 8.37 6.64 -6.42
C ASP A 77 6.84 6.70 -6.50
N CYS A 78 6.32 7.90 -6.76
CA CYS A 78 4.88 8.14 -6.86
C CYS A 78 4.26 7.46 -8.09
N VAL A 79 4.98 7.35 -9.21
CA VAL A 79 4.45 6.72 -10.43
C VAL A 79 4.29 5.21 -10.19
N MET A 80 5.30 4.56 -9.60
CA MET A 80 5.23 3.15 -9.23
C MET A 80 4.16 2.93 -8.16
N GLY A 81 4.11 3.79 -7.15
CA GLY A 81 3.08 3.73 -6.12
C GLY A 81 1.67 3.80 -6.66
N THR A 82 1.37 4.64 -7.68
CA THR A 82 0.03 4.70 -8.29
C THR A 82 -0.40 3.38 -8.93
N GLN A 83 0.53 2.53 -9.38
CA GLN A 83 0.21 1.20 -9.89
C GLN A 83 -0.21 0.27 -8.74
N VAL A 84 0.48 0.33 -7.61
CA VAL A 84 0.11 -0.43 -6.40
C VAL A 84 -1.28 0.00 -5.93
N LEU A 85 -1.54 1.33 -5.85
CA LEU A 85 -2.88 1.85 -5.51
C LEU A 85 -3.95 1.31 -6.44
N SER A 86 -3.70 1.33 -7.76
CA SER A 86 -4.65 0.82 -8.76
C SER A 86 -4.92 -0.67 -8.56
N CYS A 87 -3.89 -1.48 -8.32
CA CYS A 87 -4.06 -2.91 -8.07
C CYS A 87 -4.88 -3.18 -6.81
N ILE A 88 -4.68 -2.41 -5.74
CA ILE A 88 -5.45 -2.54 -4.50
C ILE A 88 -6.90 -2.10 -4.74
N THR A 89 -7.11 -0.88 -5.22
CA THR A 89 -8.44 -0.27 -5.35
C THR A 89 -9.36 -1.04 -6.30
N TYR A 90 -8.82 -1.55 -7.42
CA TYR A 90 -9.61 -2.29 -8.41
C TYR A 90 -9.62 -3.80 -8.20
N SER A 91 -8.98 -4.31 -7.15
CA SER A 91 -9.06 -5.72 -6.79
C SER A 91 -10.49 -6.08 -6.39
N LYS A 92 -11.02 -7.16 -6.99
CA LYS A 92 -12.30 -7.74 -6.55
C LYS A 92 -12.13 -8.69 -5.38
N THR A 93 -10.93 -9.20 -5.16
CA THR A 93 -10.57 -9.95 -3.95
C THR A 93 -10.29 -8.95 -2.85
N PRO A 94 -10.94 -9.04 -1.68
CA PRO A 94 -10.76 -8.08 -0.60
C PRO A 94 -9.30 -7.97 -0.17
N ILE A 95 -8.81 -6.74 -0.03
CA ILE A 95 -7.44 -6.44 0.41
C ILE A 95 -7.49 -5.70 1.74
N VAL A 96 -6.75 -6.22 2.69
CA VAL A 96 -6.51 -5.62 4.00
C VAL A 96 -5.11 -5.02 4.02
N THR A 97 -4.99 -3.74 4.31
CA THR A 97 -3.69 -3.10 4.53
C THR A 97 -3.43 -2.96 6.03
N VAL A 98 -2.21 -3.22 6.44
CA VAL A 98 -1.81 -3.18 7.85
C VAL A 98 -0.54 -2.35 8.01
N GLY A 99 -0.65 -1.19 8.64
CA GLY A 99 0.49 -0.34 8.97
C GLY A 99 1.30 -0.91 10.14
N PHE A 100 2.61 -1.07 9.92
CA PHE A 100 3.55 -1.49 10.95
C PHE A 100 4.24 -0.26 11.58
N ALA A 101 5.58 -0.21 11.57
CA ALA A 101 6.30 0.87 12.26
C ALA A 101 6.10 2.24 11.62
N LYS A 102 6.25 2.35 10.29
CA LYS A 102 6.11 3.61 9.55
C LYS A 102 5.45 3.41 8.20
N CYS A 103 4.48 4.27 7.90
CA CYS A 103 3.84 4.38 6.60
C CYS A 103 3.94 5.84 6.16
N ALA A 104 5.04 6.20 5.47
CA ALA A 104 5.32 7.58 5.14
C ALA A 104 5.18 7.85 3.64
N SER A 105 4.80 9.10 3.28
CA SER A 105 4.73 9.53 1.88
C SER A 105 3.88 8.56 1.06
N MET A 106 4.37 8.03 -0.06
CA MET A 106 3.65 7.08 -0.90
C MET A 106 3.13 5.84 -0.14
N ALA A 107 3.79 5.42 0.93
CA ALA A 107 3.34 4.28 1.75
C ALA A 107 2.07 4.61 2.58
N SER A 108 1.83 5.87 2.92
CA SER A 108 0.58 6.29 3.57
C SER A 108 -0.62 6.17 2.63
N TYR A 109 -0.43 6.42 1.36
CA TYR A 109 -1.45 6.22 0.32
C TYR A 109 -1.73 4.72 0.12
N ILE A 110 -0.68 3.87 0.11
CA ILE A 110 -0.85 2.41 0.02
C ILE A 110 -1.64 1.90 1.23
N LEU A 111 -1.35 2.39 2.43
CA LEU A 111 -2.10 2.05 3.63
C LEU A 111 -3.58 2.46 3.49
N ALA A 112 -3.84 3.69 3.03
CA ALA A 112 -5.19 4.22 2.84
C ALA A 112 -5.99 3.53 1.71
N ALA A 113 -5.32 2.86 0.77
CA ALA A 113 -5.95 2.19 -0.38
C ALA A 113 -6.66 0.88 -0.01
N GLY A 114 -6.40 0.28 1.13
CA GLY A 114 -7.00 -0.99 1.56
C GLY A 114 -8.53 -0.93 1.63
N HIS A 115 -9.19 -2.05 1.33
CA HIS A 115 -10.64 -2.18 1.55
C HIS A 115 -11.00 -2.26 3.03
N GLU A 116 -10.08 -2.75 3.84
CA GLU A 116 -10.03 -2.68 5.30
C GLU A 116 -8.61 -2.25 5.68
N ARG A 117 -8.47 -1.36 6.66
CA ARG A 117 -7.20 -0.70 6.96
C ARG A 117 -6.93 -0.76 8.46
N TYR A 118 -5.82 -1.40 8.82
CA TYR A 118 -5.41 -1.61 10.20
C TYR A 118 -4.04 -0.97 10.46
N CYS A 119 -3.74 -0.69 11.71
CA CYS A 119 -2.37 -0.39 12.13
C CYS A 119 -2.11 -0.87 13.56
N PHE A 120 -0.84 -0.95 13.94
CA PHE A 120 -0.44 -1.16 15.33
C PHE A 120 -0.47 0.15 16.11
N PRO A 121 -0.54 0.11 17.47
CA PRO A 121 -0.64 1.33 18.30
C PRO A 121 0.50 2.32 18.12
N ASN A 122 1.70 1.84 17.81
CA ASN A 122 2.89 2.67 17.64
C ASN A 122 3.22 2.98 16.17
N THR A 123 2.31 2.68 15.25
CA THR A 123 2.50 3.03 13.84
C THR A 123 2.52 4.55 13.67
N ILE A 124 3.49 5.01 12.91
CA ILE A 124 3.61 6.41 12.48
C ILE A 124 3.16 6.49 11.03
N VAL A 125 2.22 7.38 10.75
CA VAL A 125 1.79 7.72 9.40
C VAL A 125 2.26 9.13 9.09
N LEU A 126 2.93 9.30 7.95
CA LEU A 126 3.33 10.63 7.47
C LEU A 126 2.63 10.91 6.13
N TYR A 127 1.91 12.02 6.10
CA TYR A 127 1.42 12.64 4.86
C TYR A 127 2.21 13.90 4.56
N HIS A 128 2.62 14.07 3.33
CA HIS A 128 3.22 15.28 2.80
C HIS A 128 3.03 15.38 1.29
N ASP A 129 3.23 16.57 0.74
CA ASP A 129 3.31 16.80 -0.70
C ASP A 129 4.55 16.10 -1.27
N GLY A 130 4.46 15.63 -2.51
CA GLY A 130 5.59 14.99 -3.17
C GLY A 130 6.74 15.99 -3.41
N GLN A 131 7.97 15.51 -3.34
CA GLN A 131 9.14 16.26 -3.77
C GLN A 131 9.50 15.91 -5.21
N THR A 132 9.69 16.92 -6.04
CA THR A 132 10.08 16.76 -7.45
C THR A 132 11.35 17.52 -7.75
N GLY A 133 12.35 16.81 -8.26
CA GLY A 133 13.57 17.42 -8.78
C GLY A 133 13.89 16.88 -10.16
N TYR A 134 14.13 17.76 -11.13
CA TYR A 134 14.57 17.36 -12.47
C TYR A 134 15.49 18.39 -13.10
N VAL A 135 16.34 17.91 -14.00
CA VAL A 135 17.17 18.75 -14.87
C VAL A 135 16.68 18.54 -16.30
N SER A 136 16.28 19.63 -16.97
CA SER A 136 15.72 19.55 -18.31
C SER A 136 15.96 20.84 -19.10
N SER A 137 15.78 20.79 -20.41
CA SER A 137 15.87 21.94 -21.29
C SER A 137 14.50 22.55 -21.58
N GLY A 138 14.39 23.87 -21.49
CA GLY A 138 13.31 24.69 -22.04
C GLY A 138 11.89 24.08 -21.92
N ASN A 139 11.30 23.77 -23.07
CA ASN A 139 9.91 23.27 -23.12
C ASN A 139 9.74 21.88 -22.51
N LYS A 140 10.76 21.02 -22.57
CA LYS A 140 10.70 19.70 -21.90
C LYS A 140 10.50 19.85 -20.39
N GLY A 141 11.18 20.81 -19.75
CA GLY A 141 10.99 21.09 -18.33
C GLY A 141 9.55 21.51 -18.01
N LYS A 142 8.94 22.34 -18.86
CA LYS A 142 7.52 22.71 -18.70
C LYS A 142 6.56 21.53 -18.85
N ASP A 143 6.87 20.59 -19.75
CA ASP A 143 6.03 19.39 -19.94
C ASP A 143 6.17 18.44 -18.73
N ILE A 144 7.37 18.30 -18.17
CA ILE A 144 7.63 17.54 -16.96
C ILE A 144 6.86 18.16 -15.77
N GLN A 145 6.96 19.49 -15.59
CA GLN A 145 6.23 20.17 -14.53
C GLN A 145 4.73 19.93 -14.62
N LYS A 146 4.13 20.10 -15.81
CA LYS A 146 2.71 19.84 -16.01
C LYS A 146 2.30 18.39 -15.71
N PHE A 147 3.20 17.44 -15.92
CA PHE A 147 2.95 16.05 -15.59
C PHE A 147 2.88 15.87 -14.06
N TYR A 148 3.86 16.41 -13.33
CA TYR A 148 3.89 16.32 -11.87
C TYR A 148 2.74 17.10 -11.21
N ASP A 149 2.37 18.27 -11.72
CA ASP A 149 1.20 19.01 -11.25
C ASP A 149 -0.07 18.15 -11.32
N LYS A 150 -0.27 17.43 -12.43
CA LYS A 150 -1.41 16.50 -12.60
C LYS A 150 -1.30 15.26 -11.73
N LEU A 151 -0.09 14.78 -11.47
CA LEU A 151 0.11 13.64 -10.58
C LEU A 151 -0.25 14.03 -9.15
N ASP A 152 0.20 15.21 -8.70
CA ASP A 152 -0.11 15.77 -7.39
C ASP A 152 -1.62 15.97 -7.19
N GLU A 153 -2.30 16.57 -8.17
CA GLU A 153 -3.77 16.68 -8.15
C GLU A 153 -4.46 15.31 -7.99
N ARG A 154 -3.96 14.27 -8.67
CA ARG A 154 -4.51 12.91 -8.56
C ARG A 154 -4.26 12.29 -7.19
N MET A 155 -3.06 12.49 -6.63
CA MET A 155 -2.69 11.99 -5.33
C MET A 155 -3.50 12.66 -4.22
N THR A 156 -3.63 13.98 -4.27
CA THR A 156 -4.48 14.76 -3.38
C THR A 156 -5.93 14.27 -3.42
N LYS A 157 -6.48 14.13 -4.62
CA LYS A 157 -7.84 13.61 -4.81
C LYS A 157 -7.99 12.19 -4.23
N PHE A 158 -7.02 11.31 -4.46
CA PHE A 158 -7.02 9.96 -3.91
C PHE A 158 -7.09 9.99 -2.38
N MET A 159 -6.28 10.81 -1.72
CA MET A 159 -6.27 10.90 -0.26
C MET A 159 -7.62 11.42 0.28
N ILE A 160 -8.21 12.43 -0.36
CA ILE A 160 -9.54 12.95 -0.02
C ILE A 160 -10.63 11.86 -0.16
N GLU A 161 -10.55 11.02 -1.19
CA GLU A 161 -11.53 9.94 -1.43
C GLU A 161 -11.36 8.75 -0.48
N HIS A 162 -10.19 8.57 0.14
CA HIS A 162 -9.85 7.42 0.99
C HIS A 162 -9.61 7.78 2.46
N SER A 163 -9.90 9.01 2.85
CA SER A 163 -9.76 9.49 4.23
C SER A 163 -10.77 10.60 4.53
N ASP A 164 -10.77 11.11 5.75
CA ASP A 164 -11.55 12.29 6.14
C ASP A 164 -10.73 13.59 6.02
N MET A 165 -9.64 13.58 5.25
CA MET A 165 -8.89 14.80 4.93
C MET A 165 -9.68 15.64 3.93
N THR A 166 -9.95 16.91 4.29
CA THR A 166 -10.62 17.84 3.38
C THR A 166 -9.63 18.61 2.50
N PRO A 167 -10.07 19.15 1.35
CA PRO A 167 -9.22 20.00 0.53
C PRO A 167 -8.62 21.18 1.32
N GLU A 168 -9.40 21.79 2.22
CA GLU A 168 -8.96 22.90 3.05
C GLU A 168 -7.87 22.48 4.03
N PHE A 169 -8.01 21.28 4.64
CA PHE A 169 -7.00 20.75 5.53
C PHE A 169 -5.70 20.41 4.79
N ILE A 170 -5.79 19.81 3.61
CA ILE A 170 -4.61 19.52 2.77
C ILE A 170 -3.88 20.81 2.38
N GLU A 171 -4.61 21.88 2.02
CA GLU A 171 -3.98 23.18 1.71
C GLU A 171 -3.33 23.81 2.97
N GLU A 172 -3.90 23.62 4.18
CA GLU A 172 -3.32 24.09 5.44
C GLU A 172 -1.97 23.43 5.77
N ILE A 173 -1.84 22.13 5.44
CA ILE A 173 -0.61 21.34 5.71
C ILE A 173 0.35 21.29 4.52
N LYS A 174 0.07 22.00 3.45
CA LYS A 174 0.90 22.06 2.25
C LYS A 174 2.30 22.55 2.56
N ASP A 175 3.29 21.98 1.88
CA ASP A 175 4.72 22.20 2.11
C ASP A 175 5.17 21.85 3.56
N ARG A 176 4.46 20.93 4.22
CA ARG A 176 4.77 20.46 5.59
C ARG A 176 4.84 18.94 5.67
N GLU A 177 5.50 18.49 6.73
CA GLU A 177 5.50 17.08 7.15
C GLU A 177 4.39 16.89 8.20
N TYR A 178 3.30 16.22 7.81
CA TYR A 178 2.19 15.96 8.73
C TYR A 178 2.28 14.54 9.30
N TYR A 179 2.90 14.44 10.48
CA TYR A 179 3.05 13.18 11.22
C TYR A 179 1.81 12.89 12.05
N MET A 180 1.36 11.64 12.01
CA MET A 180 0.24 11.12 12.79
C MET A 180 0.67 9.84 13.52
N PHE A 181 0.30 9.72 14.78
CA PHE A 181 0.24 8.42 15.44
C PHE A 181 -1.05 7.69 15.07
N SER A 182 -1.16 6.42 15.46
CA SER A 182 -2.28 5.55 15.13
C SER A 182 -3.66 6.16 15.45
N GLY A 183 -3.80 6.86 16.59
CA GLY A 183 -5.03 7.53 16.98
C GLY A 183 -5.44 8.62 16.01
N GLU A 184 -4.51 9.51 15.64
CA GLU A 184 -4.76 10.59 14.67
C GLU A 184 -5.01 10.04 13.27
N ALA A 185 -4.28 8.98 12.85
CA ALA A 185 -4.50 8.31 11.58
C ALA A 185 -5.92 7.69 11.49
N LYS A 186 -6.43 7.18 12.62
CA LYS A 186 -7.81 6.69 12.72
C LYS A 186 -8.82 7.82 12.72
N GLU A 187 -8.58 8.92 13.44
CA GLU A 187 -9.43 10.11 13.41
C GLU A 187 -9.54 10.72 12.02
N ARG A 188 -8.48 10.63 11.21
CA ARG A 188 -8.46 11.04 9.81
C ARG A 188 -8.96 9.96 8.84
N HIS A 189 -9.40 8.83 9.34
CA HIS A 189 -9.87 7.70 8.54
C HIS A 189 -8.87 7.17 7.52
N ILE A 190 -7.56 7.32 7.80
CA ILE A 190 -6.50 6.67 7.02
C ILE A 190 -6.44 5.18 7.39
N VAL A 191 -6.79 4.86 8.64
CA VAL A 191 -7.00 3.48 9.11
C VAL A 191 -8.36 3.35 9.79
N ASP A 192 -8.93 2.15 9.74
CA ASP A 192 -10.24 1.84 10.32
C ASP A 192 -10.13 1.36 11.76
N LYS A 193 -9.07 0.55 12.06
CA LYS A 193 -8.88 -0.09 13.36
C LYS A 193 -7.43 -0.08 13.82
N ILE A 194 -7.25 0.03 15.13
CA ILE A 194 -5.96 -0.12 15.83
C ILE A 194 -5.95 -1.48 16.51
N ILE A 195 -4.99 -2.34 16.16
CA ILE A 195 -4.81 -3.68 16.70
C ILE A 195 -4.48 -3.60 18.19
N GLY A 196 -5.15 -4.42 19.00
CA GLY A 196 -5.00 -4.41 20.46
C GLY A 196 -5.78 -3.29 21.16
N VAL A 197 -6.49 -2.42 20.40
CA VAL A 197 -7.40 -1.38 20.92
C VAL A 197 -8.81 -1.61 20.41
N ASP A 198 -8.99 -1.68 19.10
CA ASP A 198 -10.31 -1.83 18.45
C ASP A 198 -10.58 -3.26 18.02
N CYS A 199 -9.55 -4.09 17.90
CA CYS A 199 -9.64 -5.46 17.43
C CYS A 199 -8.48 -6.30 17.96
N GLU A 200 -8.64 -7.62 17.91
CA GLU A 200 -7.61 -8.56 18.29
C GLU A 200 -6.58 -8.76 17.16
N LEU A 201 -5.37 -9.24 17.53
CA LEU A 201 -4.32 -9.55 16.57
C LEU A 201 -4.77 -10.61 15.53
N ASP A 202 -5.61 -11.53 15.95
CA ASP A 202 -6.10 -12.63 15.11
C ASP A 202 -6.89 -12.15 13.87
N GLU A 203 -7.37 -10.90 13.87
CA GLU A 203 -8.07 -10.34 12.69
C GLU A 203 -7.16 -10.12 11.47
N ILE A 204 -5.84 -10.12 11.68
CA ILE A 204 -4.85 -9.91 10.62
C ILE A 204 -3.91 -11.11 10.40
N LEU A 205 -4.16 -12.25 11.06
CA LEU A 205 -3.37 -13.48 10.94
C LEU A 205 -3.93 -14.47 9.92
#